data_07e60a28690999fbbbcbb042897927da
#
_entry.id   07e60a28690999fbbbcbb042897927da
#
_cell.length_a   1.000
_cell.length_b   1.000
_cell.length_c   1.000
_cell.angle_alpha   90.00
_cell.angle_beta   90.00
_cell.angle_gamma   90.00
#
_symmetry.space_group_name_H-M   'P 1'
#
loop_
_entity.id
_entity.type
_entity.pdbx_description
1 polymer ?
#
loop_
_entity_poly.entity_id
_entity_poly.type
_entity_poly.pdbx_seq_one_letter_code
_entity_poly.pdbx_strand_id
1 'polypeptide(L)'
;MIHRGLPVQQGGGAIDFTERRRLFVNMKRLAPMLAAAGLFAATVPLLSATQASAAQAAEYTPQKPDWHRCSTEQPAAYECATLKVPLDYRRPQGRTIDLAISRIKSENPAKRHGAMLFNPGGPGGSGLDLPLMFNELMPKDVRDQYDLIGFDPRGVGSSSPITCGLNATEQNIERPYKEETFAADVEWARSVAEKCREKSGQVLPFITTRNTARDMDAIRAALGEKKISYVGYSYGTYLGAVYTQMFPNRTDRFVLDSGVDPQRAWRGMIQVWATEAEPAFKRWTEWTAERSGEFGLGDSPAAVSETFWDLVARADREPIEFEGQKLTGDMIRTARALFFYPAQAAPVVKALKDAADGKPATLSADQLKLLKPLKPLKPAADPAADNGTAVFLSVICGDVEWPRYPEQYAREAARDKAAYPLYGDFASNIKPCAYWQRPIEPVTQMKTRADVLTVQNEWDSQTPLTSGQGLHRALKGSRMVLARGGEGHGVYLFDAASCANATVNEYLASGRLPAQDVTCRTAPGGEQRRADLVPSSPQRFPGISPDRF
;
A
#
# COMPACT_ATOMS: atom_id res chain seq x y z
N MET A 1 52.60 7.44 47.80
CA MET A 1 52.22 6.48 48.86
C MET A 1 51.22 5.55 48.23
N ILE A 2 51.64 4.45 47.69
CA ILE A 2 51.76 3.11 48.32
C ILE A 2 50.36 2.48 48.51
N HIS A 3 50.08 1.58 47.61
CA HIS A 3 49.83 0.11 47.62
C HIS A 3 48.33 -0.27 47.77
N ARG A 4 47.77 -1.26 47.17
CA ARG A 4 48.03 -2.58 46.52
C ARG A 4 46.72 -2.97 45.87
N GLY A 5 46.45 -3.52 44.79
CA GLY A 5 46.95 -4.66 44.06
C GLY A 5 46.48 -6.02 44.60
N LEU A 6 45.55 -6.70 43.88
CA LEU A 6 45.47 -8.17 43.75
C LEU A 6 44.14 -8.57 43.03
N PRO A 7 43.96 -9.82 42.54
CA PRO A 7 44.15 -10.11 41.11
C PRO A 7 42.89 -10.75 40.44
N VAL A 8 43.00 -10.83 39.13
CA VAL A 8 42.13 -11.57 38.19
C VAL A 8 42.13 -13.07 38.51
N GLN A 9 40.95 -13.69 38.52
CA GLN A 9 40.81 -15.11 38.24
C GLN A 9 39.94 -15.31 37.00
N GLN A 10 40.58 -15.84 35.96
CA GLN A 10 39.97 -16.45 34.79
C GLN A 10 39.43 -17.82 35.21
N GLY A 11 38.21 -18.11 34.80
CA GLY A 11 37.61 -19.43 34.88
C GLY A 11 36.86 -19.68 33.57
N GLY A 12 37.55 -20.25 32.57
CA GLY A 12 36.95 -20.78 31.38
C GLY A 12 36.20 -22.08 31.65
N GLY A 13 35.04 -22.22 31.08
CA GLY A 13 34.26 -23.43 31.05
C GLY A 13 33.58 -23.54 29.69
N ALA A 14 34.29 -24.12 28.72
CA ALA A 14 33.68 -24.60 27.48
C ALA A 14 32.80 -25.81 27.81
N ILE A 15 31.53 -25.73 27.41
CA ILE A 15 30.63 -26.88 27.41
C ILE A 15 30.57 -27.42 25.99
N ASP A 16 31.16 -28.61 25.88
CA ASP A 16 31.19 -29.48 24.71
C ASP A 16 29.80 -30.09 24.45
N PHE A 17 29.26 -29.95 23.24
CA PHE A 17 28.03 -30.56 22.76
C PHE A 17 28.37 -31.69 21.79
N THR A 18 28.85 -32.82 22.32
CA THR A 18 28.84 -34.10 21.58
C THR A 18 28.43 -35.23 22.52
N GLU A 19 27.48 -35.98 22.08
CA GLU A 19 26.96 -37.27 22.51
C GLU A 19 25.55 -37.31 23.10
N ARG A 20 24.61 -37.63 22.25
CA ARG A 20 23.65 -38.72 22.53
C ARG A 20 23.25 -39.40 21.21
N ARG A 21 23.98 -40.47 20.94
CA ARG A 21 23.62 -41.51 19.98
C ARG A 21 22.71 -42.56 20.65
N ARG A 22 21.68 -42.97 19.90
CA ARG A 22 21.12 -44.31 19.74
C ARG A 22 20.61 -45.08 20.98
N LEU A 23 19.30 -45.32 20.94
CA LEU A 23 18.75 -46.62 21.41
C LEU A 23 17.73 -47.09 20.36
N PHE A 24 18.22 -48.02 19.52
CA PHE A 24 17.40 -48.94 18.72
C PHE A 24 17.06 -50.13 19.59
N VAL A 25 15.78 -50.43 19.75
CA VAL A 25 15.34 -51.74 20.25
C VAL A 25 14.74 -52.53 19.10
N ASN A 26 15.46 -53.57 18.74
CA ASN A 26 15.07 -54.61 17.80
C ASN A 26 14.17 -55.60 18.53
N MET A 27 13.01 -55.92 18.00
CA MET A 27 12.31 -57.15 18.31
C MET A 27 11.91 -57.87 17.01
N LYS A 28 12.63 -58.97 16.78
CA LYS A 28 12.35 -59.96 15.72
C LYS A 28 11.48 -61.07 16.28
N ARG A 29 10.47 -61.47 15.48
CA ARG A 29 9.97 -62.85 15.21
C ARG A 29 9.36 -63.62 16.36
N LEU A 30 8.09 -64.00 16.15
CA LEU A 30 7.55 -65.35 16.37
C LEU A 30 6.23 -65.52 15.61
N ALA A 31 6.18 -66.44 14.70
CA ALA A 31 5.01 -67.13 14.14
C ALA A 31 5.31 -68.64 14.30
N PRO A 32 4.40 -69.58 14.05
CA PRO A 32 2.95 -69.59 13.93
C PRO A 32 2.29 -70.72 14.77
N MET A 33 0.96 -70.77 14.92
CA MET A 33 0.23 -72.05 15.07
C MET A 33 -1.20 -71.95 14.52
N LEU A 34 -1.47 -72.89 13.63
CA LEU A 34 -2.80 -73.19 13.09
C LEU A 34 -3.75 -73.76 14.16
N ALA A 35 -5.02 -73.38 14.10
CA ALA A 35 -6.10 -74.29 14.41
C ALA A 35 -7.37 -73.86 13.65
N ALA A 36 -7.94 -74.85 12.98
CA ALA A 36 -9.10 -74.75 12.12
C ALA A 36 -10.46 -74.80 12.90
N ALA A 37 -11.45 -74.40 12.22
CA ALA A 37 -12.87 -74.83 12.28
C ALA A 37 -13.87 -73.75 12.78
N GLY A 38 -14.91 -73.55 11.92
CA GLY A 38 -16.15 -72.93 12.33
C GLY A 38 -16.78 -72.04 11.25
N LEU A 39 -17.42 -72.66 10.22
CA LEU A 39 -18.35 -71.94 9.36
C LEU A 39 -19.56 -71.45 10.17
N PHE A 40 -19.68 -70.12 10.27
CA PHE A 40 -20.97 -69.47 10.49
C PHE A 40 -21.16 -68.38 9.46
N ALA A 41 -22.05 -68.66 8.51
CA ALA A 41 -22.53 -67.68 7.54
C ALA A 41 -23.38 -66.65 8.25
N ALA A 42 -22.77 -65.48 8.58
CA ALA A 42 -23.49 -64.30 8.97
C ALA A 42 -23.59 -63.36 7.78
N THR A 43 -24.80 -63.24 7.22
CA THR A 43 -25.12 -62.23 6.21
C THR A 43 -25.00 -60.85 6.82
N VAL A 44 -23.88 -60.16 6.52
CA VAL A 44 -23.71 -58.74 6.81
C VAL A 44 -24.44 -57.99 5.68
N PRO A 45 -25.40 -57.12 5.97
CA PRO A 45 -25.96 -56.24 4.95
C PRO A 45 -24.83 -55.31 4.50
N LEU A 46 -24.54 -55.27 3.20
CA LEU A 46 -23.73 -54.22 2.57
C LEU A 46 -24.42 -52.89 2.82
N LEU A 47 -24.01 -52.19 3.85
CA LEU A 47 -24.23 -50.76 3.94
C LEU A 47 -23.49 -50.12 2.78
N SER A 48 -24.23 -49.78 1.72
CA SER A 48 -23.80 -48.92 0.67
C SER A 48 -23.27 -47.63 1.30
N ALA A 49 -21.96 -47.50 1.42
CA ALA A 49 -21.34 -46.23 1.71
C ALA A 49 -21.74 -45.31 0.56
N THR A 50 -22.79 -44.52 0.77
CA THR A 50 -23.07 -43.34 -0.04
C THR A 50 -21.81 -42.48 0.06
N GLN A 51 -20.99 -42.53 -0.97
CA GLN A 51 -19.96 -41.51 -1.19
C GLN A 51 -20.72 -40.17 -1.16
N ALA A 52 -20.55 -39.44 -0.06
CA ALA A 52 -20.89 -38.05 -0.03
C ALA A 52 -20.00 -37.40 -1.10
N SER A 53 -20.55 -37.25 -2.31
CA SER A 53 -19.99 -36.43 -3.36
C SER A 53 -19.74 -35.10 -2.69
N ALA A 54 -18.46 -34.73 -2.52
CA ALA A 54 -18.09 -33.37 -2.17
C ALA A 54 -18.76 -32.50 -3.23
N ALA A 55 -19.83 -31.82 -2.86
CA ALA A 55 -20.51 -30.90 -3.75
C ALA A 55 -19.44 -29.94 -4.24
N GLN A 56 -19.05 -30.05 -5.50
CA GLN A 56 -18.21 -29.06 -6.14
C GLN A 56 -18.90 -27.73 -5.92
N ALA A 57 -18.26 -26.84 -5.15
CA ALA A 57 -18.78 -25.50 -4.95
C ALA A 57 -19.08 -24.93 -6.32
N ALA A 58 -20.33 -24.58 -6.58
CA ALA A 58 -20.74 -24.07 -7.88
C ALA A 58 -19.83 -22.90 -8.25
N GLU A 59 -19.13 -23.03 -9.35
CA GLU A 59 -18.18 -22.02 -9.82
C GLU A 59 -18.98 -20.75 -10.17
N TYR A 60 -18.55 -19.61 -9.68
CA TYR A 60 -19.16 -18.32 -10.03
C TYR A 60 -18.94 -18.06 -11.53
N THR A 61 -20.02 -17.88 -12.27
CA THR A 61 -19.99 -17.50 -13.68
C THR A 61 -20.37 -16.03 -13.80
N PRO A 62 -19.44 -15.14 -14.20
CA PRO A 62 -19.75 -13.74 -14.39
C PRO A 62 -20.76 -13.52 -15.51
N GLN A 63 -21.69 -12.59 -15.29
CA GLN A 63 -22.59 -12.12 -16.34
C GLN A 63 -21.81 -11.24 -17.34
N LYS A 64 -22.27 -11.16 -18.59
CA LYS A 64 -21.73 -10.21 -19.57
C LYS A 64 -22.02 -8.78 -19.10
N PRO A 65 -21.04 -7.85 -19.17
CA PRO A 65 -21.28 -6.46 -18.82
C PRO A 65 -22.28 -5.81 -19.78
N ASP A 66 -23.25 -5.10 -19.24
CA ASP A 66 -24.17 -4.24 -20.00
C ASP A 66 -23.55 -2.83 -20.09
N TRP A 67 -22.84 -2.60 -21.19
CA TRP A 67 -22.06 -1.38 -21.40
C TRP A 67 -22.95 -0.22 -21.86
N HIS A 68 -22.83 0.90 -21.16
CA HIS A 68 -23.49 2.17 -21.47
C HIS A 68 -22.51 3.32 -21.31
N ARG A 69 -22.79 4.47 -21.90
CA ARG A 69 -21.99 5.68 -21.73
C ARG A 69 -21.99 6.09 -20.25
N CYS A 70 -20.80 6.31 -19.65
CA CYS A 70 -20.71 6.65 -18.23
C CYS A 70 -21.40 7.97 -17.89
N SER A 71 -21.24 9.00 -18.75
CA SER A 71 -21.86 10.32 -18.59
C SER A 71 -21.93 11.03 -19.93
N THR A 72 -22.89 11.95 -20.09
CA THR A 72 -22.98 12.83 -21.26
C THR A 72 -21.84 13.85 -21.33
N GLU A 73 -21.19 14.13 -20.22
CA GLU A 73 -20.06 15.08 -20.10
C GLU A 73 -18.71 14.44 -20.44
N GLN A 74 -18.65 13.11 -20.47
CA GLN A 74 -17.44 12.35 -20.76
C GLN A 74 -17.41 11.91 -22.25
N PRO A 75 -16.22 11.58 -22.80
CA PRO A 75 -16.10 11.07 -24.17
C PRO A 75 -17.04 9.87 -24.42
N ALA A 76 -17.65 9.80 -25.61
CA ALA A 76 -18.57 8.72 -25.96
C ALA A 76 -17.93 7.32 -25.96
N ALA A 77 -16.61 7.25 -26.15
CA ALA A 77 -15.83 6.02 -26.07
C ALA A 77 -15.64 5.50 -24.64
N TYR A 78 -15.92 6.32 -23.62
CA TYR A 78 -15.83 5.94 -22.22
C TYR A 78 -17.15 5.33 -21.77
N GLU A 79 -17.14 4.00 -21.60
CA GLU A 79 -18.31 3.20 -21.27
C GLU A 79 -18.19 2.62 -19.85
N CYS A 80 -19.30 2.54 -19.15
CA CYS A 80 -19.44 1.96 -17.80
C CYS A 80 -20.34 0.73 -17.80
N ALA A 81 -20.13 -0.15 -16.82
CA ALA A 81 -21.03 -1.25 -16.53
C ALA A 81 -20.93 -1.65 -15.06
N THR A 82 -21.90 -2.42 -14.60
CA THR A 82 -21.90 -3.02 -13.25
C THR A 82 -21.88 -4.54 -13.36
N LEU A 83 -20.99 -5.18 -12.61
CA LEU A 83 -20.96 -6.63 -12.46
C LEU A 83 -21.45 -7.01 -11.06
N LYS A 84 -22.28 -8.04 -10.95
CA LYS A 84 -22.60 -8.65 -9.64
C LYS A 84 -21.55 -9.70 -9.32
N VAL A 85 -20.85 -9.54 -8.20
CA VAL A 85 -19.84 -10.51 -7.74
C VAL A 85 -20.21 -11.05 -6.35
N PRO A 86 -19.78 -12.26 -5.99
CA PRO A 86 -20.04 -12.79 -4.65
C PRO A 86 -19.40 -11.91 -3.57
N LEU A 87 -20.15 -11.60 -2.51
CA LEU A 87 -19.57 -11.03 -1.30
C LEU A 87 -18.53 -12.00 -0.70
N ASP A 88 -18.89 -13.27 -0.58
CA ASP A 88 -18.01 -14.36 -0.13
C ASP A 88 -17.82 -15.39 -1.25
N TYR A 89 -16.66 -15.42 -1.87
CA TYR A 89 -16.32 -16.37 -2.94
C TYR A 89 -16.30 -17.85 -2.49
N ARG A 90 -16.32 -18.12 -1.18
CA ARG A 90 -16.50 -19.48 -0.65
C ARG A 90 -17.98 -19.92 -0.71
N ARG A 91 -18.90 -18.96 -0.88
CA ARG A 91 -20.33 -19.16 -1.05
C ARG A 91 -20.85 -18.35 -2.24
N PRO A 92 -20.48 -18.71 -3.47
CA PRO A 92 -20.71 -17.90 -4.67
C PRO A 92 -22.20 -17.71 -5.01
N GLN A 93 -23.07 -18.58 -4.51
CA GLN A 93 -24.54 -18.48 -4.66
C GLN A 93 -25.19 -17.66 -3.52
N GLY A 94 -24.40 -17.12 -2.60
CA GLY A 94 -24.89 -16.30 -1.49
C GLY A 94 -25.12 -14.83 -1.90
N ARG A 95 -24.97 -13.93 -0.92
CA ARG A 95 -25.09 -12.49 -1.13
C ARG A 95 -24.06 -12.00 -2.16
N THR A 96 -24.52 -11.17 -3.08
CA THR A 96 -23.68 -10.47 -4.07
C THR A 96 -23.50 -9.00 -3.71
N ILE A 97 -22.48 -8.38 -4.29
CA ILE A 97 -22.23 -6.94 -4.30
C ILE A 97 -22.08 -6.47 -5.75
N ASP A 98 -22.32 -5.19 -5.96
CA ASP A 98 -22.11 -4.54 -7.25
C ASP A 98 -20.65 -4.10 -7.36
N LEU A 99 -20.04 -4.37 -8.51
CA LEU A 99 -18.70 -3.97 -8.87
C LEU A 99 -18.77 -3.08 -10.11
N ALA A 100 -18.46 -1.81 -9.95
CA ALA A 100 -18.45 -0.85 -11.03
C ALA A 100 -17.17 -0.98 -11.86
N ILE A 101 -17.33 -1.03 -13.17
CA ILE A 101 -16.25 -1.10 -14.14
C ILE A 101 -16.44 -0.07 -15.25
N SER A 102 -15.35 0.35 -15.85
CA SER A 102 -15.33 1.25 -17.01
C SER A 102 -14.38 0.74 -18.08
N ARG A 103 -14.55 1.24 -19.30
CA ARG A 103 -13.61 0.93 -20.39
C ARG A 103 -13.48 2.05 -21.41
N ILE A 104 -12.31 2.06 -22.05
CA ILE A 104 -12.08 2.65 -23.37
C ILE A 104 -11.49 1.55 -24.25
N LYS A 105 -12.17 1.22 -25.34
CA LYS A 105 -11.70 0.17 -26.25
C LYS A 105 -10.50 0.64 -27.07
N SER A 106 -9.65 -0.31 -27.45
CA SER A 106 -8.60 -0.07 -28.45
C SER A 106 -9.20 0.52 -29.72
N GLU A 107 -8.60 1.61 -30.21
CA GLU A 107 -8.94 2.21 -31.51
C GLU A 107 -8.48 1.35 -32.69
N ASN A 108 -7.62 0.35 -32.45
CA ASN A 108 -7.08 -0.52 -33.49
C ASN A 108 -7.33 -2.01 -33.18
N PRO A 109 -8.52 -2.54 -33.53
CA PRO A 109 -8.86 -3.93 -33.24
C PRO A 109 -7.88 -4.95 -33.83
N ALA A 110 -7.18 -4.63 -34.92
CA ALA A 110 -6.20 -5.50 -35.54
C ALA A 110 -4.90 -5.65 -34.71
N LYS A 111 -4.60 -4.66 -33.89
CA LYS A 111 -3.45 -4.66 -32.98
C LYS A 111 -3.82 -5.04 -31.54
N ARG A 112 -5.10 -5.18 -31.25
CA ARG A 112 -5.59 -5.46 -29.91
C ARG A 112 -4.97 -6.75 -29.36
N HIS A 113 -4.23 -6.61 -28.25
CA HIS A 113 -3.62 -7.72 -27.51
C HIS A 113 -4.58 -8.29 -26.46
N GLY A 114 -5.29 -7.44 -25.71
CA GLY A 114 -6.21 -7.86 -24.65
C GLY A 114 -6.70 -6.69 -23.80
N ALA A 115 -7.20 -7.01 -22.60
CA ALA A 115 -7.63 -6.02 -21.61
C ALA A 115 -6.50 -5.69 -20.63
N MET A 116 -6.37 -4.40 -20.29
CA MET A 116 -5.45 -3.89 -19.28
C MET A 116 -6.22 -3.22 -18.15
N LEU A 117 -6.11 -3.77 -16.95
CA LEU A 117 -6.75 -3.23 -15.76
C LEU A 117 -5.82 -2.25 -15.04
N PHE A 118 -6.40 -1.26 -14.37
CA PHE A 118 -5.67 -0.25 -13.60
C PHE A 118 -6.13 -0.21 -12.15
N ASN A 119 -5.18 0.05 -11.22
CA ASN A 119 -5.50 0.31 -9.83
C ASN A 119 -4.60 1.42 -9.28
N PRO A 120 -5.16 2.52 -8.72
CA PRO A 120 -4.39 3.65 -8.24
C PRO A 120 -3.68 3.38 -6.91
N GLY A 121 -4.13 2.37 -6.16
CA GLY A 121 -3.63 2.10 -4.82
C GLY A 121 -4.55 2.61 -3.71
N GLY A 122 -3.97 3.10 -2.66
CA GLY A 122 -4.59 3.41 -1.40
C GLY A 122 -4.13 2.43 -0.31
N PRO A 123 -4.91 1.39 0.05
CA PRO A 123 -6.18 0.91 -0.50
C PRO A 123 -7.35 1.90 -0.33
N GLY A 124 -8.37 1.77 -1.16
CA GLY A 124 -9.57 2.61 -1.11
C GLY A 124 -9.65 3.68 -2.21
N GLY A 125 -8.67 3.73 -3.10
CA GLY A 125 -8.71 4.59 -4.29
C GLY A 125 -9.68 4.07 -5.36
N SER A 126 -10.49 4.99 -5.96
CA SER A 126 -11.33 4.69 -7.12
C SER A 126 -10.47 4.54 -8.38
N GLY A 127 -10.76 3.54 -9.19
CA GLY A 127 -10.06 3.27 -10.44
C GLY A 127 -10.92 3.48 -11.69
N LEU A 128 -12.18 3.91 -11.56
CA LEU A 128 -13.09 4.04 -12.71
C LEU A 128 -12.56 5.01 -13.76
N ASP A 129 -12.03 6.16 -13.37
CA ASP A 129 -11.60 7.21 -14.31
C ASP A 129 -10.18 6.99 -14.87
N LEU A 130 -9.46 5.96 -14.41
CA LEU A 130 -8.10 5.70 -14.88
C LEU A 130 -8.00 5.45 -16.40
N PRO A 131 -8.95 4.78 -17.06
CA PRO A 131 -8.92 4.66 -18.52
C PRO A 131 -8.87 5.99 -19.26
N LEU A 132 -9.52 7.04 -18.75
CA LEU A 132 -9.45 8.38 -19.35
C LEU A 132 -8.02 8.94 -19.29
N MET A 133 -7.41 8.89 -18.09
CA MET A 133 -6.04 9.35 -17.89
C MET A 133 -5.03 8.57 -18.74
N PHE A 134 -5.12 7.24 -18.72
CA PHE A 134 -4.18 6.40 -19.45
C PHE A 134 -4.38 6.51 -20.97
N ASN A 135 -5.60 6.76 -21.43
CA ASN A 135 -5.86 7.02 -22.85
C ASN A 135 -5.19 8.31 -23.35
N GLU A 136 -5.04 9.30 -22.48
CA GLU A 136 -4.34 10.55 -22.82
C GLU A 136 -2.81 10.42 -22.72
N LEU A 137 -2.31 9.74 -21.69
CA LEU A 137 -0.89 9.75 -21.33
C LEU A 137 -0.09 8.62 -21.98
N MET A 138 -0.70 7.47 -22.29
CA MET A 138 0.00 6.34 -22.89
C MET A 138 0.39 6.63 -24.34
N PRO A 139 1.62 6.24 -24.78
CA PRO A 139 1.98 6.27 -26.19
C PRO A 139 0.98 5.47 -27.04
N LYS A 140 0.67 6.00 -28.22
CA LYS A 140 -0.37 5.42 -29.09
C LYS A 140 -0.10 3.98 -29.49
N ASP A 141 1.14 3.61 -29.73
CA ASP A 141 1.56 2.25 -30.11
C ASP A 141 1.36 1.22 -28.99
N VAL A 142 1.43 1.65 -27.73
CA VAL A 142 1.08 0.82 -26.56
C VAL A 142 -0.44 0.79 -26.37
N ARG A 143 -1.08 1.97 -26.35
CA ARG A 143 -2.52 2.14 -26.13
C ARG A 143 -3.37 1.35 -27.15
N ASP A 144 -2.99 1.37 -28.44
CA ASP A 144 -3.68 0.64 -29.49
C ASP A 144 -3.75 -0.88 -29.28
N GLN A 145 -2.95 -1.43 -28.36
CA GLN A 145 -2.94 -2.86 -28.06
C GLN A 145 -3.94 -3.28 -26.97
N TYR A 146 -4.58 -2.33 -26.27
CA TYR A 146 -5.38 -2.68 -25.09
C TYR A 146 -6.76 -2.04 -25.10
N ASP A 147 -7.75 -2.81 -24.64
CA ASP A 147 -8.91 -2.20 -24.02
C ASP A 147 -8.48 -1.77 -22.60
N LEU A 148 -8.60 -0.47 -22.32
CA LEU A 148 -8.26 0.11 -21.03
C LEU A 148 -9.45 -0.07 -20.09
N ILE A 149 -9.26 -0.76 -18.96
CA ILE A 149 -10.32 -1.14 -18.03
C ILE A 149 -10.07 -0.49 -16.67
N GLY A 150 -11.02 0.35 -16.25
CA GLY A 150 -11.09 0.88 -14.89
C GLY A 150 -12.02 0.03 -14.03
N PHE A 151 -11.82 0.05 -12.74
CA PHE A 151 -12.77 -0.52 -11.78
C PHE A 151 -12.61 0.13 -10.42
N ASP A 152 -13.73 0.27 -9.70
CA ASP A 152 -13.70 0.54 -8.27
C ASP A 152 -13.56 -0.79 -7.53
N PRO A 153 -12.54 -0.97 -6.69
CA PRO A 153 -12.46 -2.16 -5.84
C PRO A 153 -13.70 -2.30 -4.96
N ARG A 154 -14.01 -3.52 -4.52
CA ARG A 154 -15.12 -3.77 -3.60
C ARG A 154 -15.12 -2.82 -2.40
N GLY A 155 -16.25 -2.22 -2.12
CA GLY A 155 -16.42 -1.23 -1.04
C GLY A 155 -16.02 0.19 -1.40
N VAL A 156 -15.42 0.44 -2.58
CA VAL A 156 -14.96 1.76 -3.03
C VAL A 156 -15.97 2.40 -3.96
N GLY A 157 -16.16 3.70 -3.83
CA GLY A 157 -16.83 4.54 -4.81
C GLY A 157 -18.20 4.01 -5.25
N SER A 158 -18.30 3.55 -6.50
CA SER A 158 -19.52 2.99 -7.08
C SER A 158 -19.66 1.47 -6.88
N SER A 159 -18.70 0.80 -6.23
CA SER A 159 -18.68 -0.64 -5.99
C SER A 159 -19.21 -1.02 -4.61
N SER A 160 -20.51 -0.87 -4.39
CA SER A 160 -21.16 -1.15 -3.08
C SER A 160 -20.40 -0.48 -1.93
N PRO A 161 -20.31 0.85 -1.90
CA PRO A 161 -19.46 1.58 -0.97
C PRO A 161 -19.74 1.28 0.48
N ILE A 162 -18.66 1.22 1.28
CA ILE A 162 -18.75 1.08 2.74
C ILE A 162 -18.42 2.41 3.43
N THR A 163 -18.91 2.55 4.66
CA THR A 163 -18.60 3.68 5.54
C THR A 163 -18.44 3.19 6.97
N CYS A 164 -17.67 3.89 7.76
CA CYS A 164 -17.61 3.75 9.22
C CYS A 164 -18.35 4.89 9.93
N GLY A 165 -18.75 5.94 9.20
CA GLY A 165 -19.37 7.14 9.75
C GLY A 165 -18.38 7.99 10.55
N LEU A 166 -17.12 8.05 10.12
CA LEU A 166 -16.05 8.76 10.80
C LEU A 166 -16.04 10.26 10.45
N ASN A 167 -15.92 11.08 11.47
CA ASN A 167 -15.60 12.49 11.25
C ASN A 167 -14.12 12.69 10.88
N ALA A 168 -13.73 13.92 10.50
CA ALA A 168 -12.38 14.24 10.07
C ALA A 168 -11.29 13.90 11.09
N THR A 169 -11.55 14.14 12.38
CA THR A 169 -10.57 13.85 13.46
C THR A 169 -10.40 12.34 13.67
N GLU A 170 -11.48 11.57 13.52
CA GLU A 170 -11.46 10.11 13.65
C GLU A 170 -10.75 9.44 12.47
N GLN A 171 -10.78 10.05 11.28
CA GLN A 171 -10.06 9.58 10.09
C GLN A 171 -8.55 9.80 10.17
N ASN A 172 -8.06 10.67 11.09
CA ASN A 172 -6.63 10.89 11.24
C ASN A 172 -5.95 9.71 11.92
N ILE A 173 -5.24 8.90 11.13
CA ILE A 173 -4.44 7.77 11.59
C ILE A 173 -3.00 8.16 12.00
N GLU A 174 -2.56 9.38 11.66
CA GLU A 174 -1.24 9.91 11.98
C GLU A 174 -1.27 10.63 13.32
N ARG A 175 -1.25 9.85 14.41
CA ARG A 175 -1.29 10.33 15.80
C ARG A 175 0.04 9.99 16.46
N PRO A 176 0.78 11.00 17.00
CA PRO A 176 2.04 10.73 17.68
C PRO A 176 1.79 10.09 19.04
N TYR A 177 2.61 9.13 19.42
CA TYR A 177 2.58 8.58 20.77
C TYR A 177 3.08 9.62 21.79
N LYS A 178 2.26 9.84 22.83
CA LYS A 178 2.63 10.56 24.06
C LYS A 178 2.09 9.75 25.23
N GLU A 179 2.91 9.55 26.25
CA GLU A 179 2.53 8.73 27.41
C GLU A 179 1.24 9.26 28.08
N GLU A 180 1.16 10.57 28.25
CA GLU A 180 0.05 11.27 28.92
C GLU A 180 -1.27 11.23 28.12
N THR A 181 -1.23 11.03 26.81
CA THR A 181 -2.44 10.98 25.95
C THR A 181 -2.69 9.60 25.36
N PHE A 182 -1.82 8.61 25.61
CA PHE A 182 -1.93 7.29 25.00
C PHE A 182 -3.25 6.57 25.31
N ALA A 183 -3.81 6.75 26.51
CA ALA A 183 -5.12 6.21 26.87
C ALA A 183 -6.24 6.72 25.93
N ALA A 184 -6.17 7.99 25.52
CA ALA A 184 -7.10 8.55 24.54
C ALA A 184 -6.89 7.99 23.13
N ASP A 185 -5.66 7.67 22.74
CA ASP A 185 -5.37 7.00 21.45
C ASP A 185 -5.88 5.56 21.43
N VAL A 186 -5.79 4.86 22.56
CA VAL A 186 -6.36 3.52 22.74
C VAL A 186 -7.88 3.55 22.57
N GLU A 187 -8.56 4.52 23.20
CA GLU A 187 -10.01 4.67 23.10
C GLU A 187 -10.46 5.09 21.69
N TRP A 188 -9.72 6.02 21.05
CA TRP A 188 -9.94 6.37 19.65
C TRP A 188 -9.84 5.13 18.75
N ALA A 189 -8.80 4.33 18.89
CA ALA A 189 -8.60 3.15 18.07
C ALA A 189 -9.71 2.12 18.23
N ARG A 190 -10.20 1.94 19.47
CA ARG A 190 -11.36 1.08 19.79
C ARG A 190 -12.63 1.63 19.16
N SER A 191 -12.95 2.90 19.40
CA SER A 191 -14.16 3.57 18.90
C SER A 191 -14.24 3.52 17.38
N VAL A 192 -13.14 3.80 16.66
CA VAL A 192 -13.11 3.72 15.20
C VAL A 192 -13.41 2.29 14.71
N ALA A 193 -12.79 1.26 15.32
CA ALA A 193 -13.04 -0.12 14.95
C ALA A 193 -14.50 -0.54 15.23
N GLU A 194 -15.10 -0.06 16.33
CA GLU A 194 -16.49 -0.31 16.68
C GLU A 194 -17.46 0.36 15.71
N LYS A 195 -17.26 1.63 15.38
CA LYS A 195 -18.06 2.35 14.38
C LYS A 195 -18.05 1.64 13.03
N CYS A 196 -16.88 1.20 12.56
CA CYS A 196 -16.79 0.42 11.32
C CYS A 196 -17.60 -0.88 11.41
N ARG A 197 -17.53 -1.59 12.54
CA ARG A 197 -18.27 -2.81 12.76
C ARG A 197 -19.79 -2.57 12.80
N GLU A 198 -20.24 -1.51 13.43
CA GLU A 198 -21.66 -1.14 13.50
C GLU A 198 -22.22 -0.79 12.13
N LYS A 199 -21.50 0.01 11.36
CA LYS A 199 -21.97 0.50 10.05
C LYS A 199 -21.85 -0.53 8.93
N SER A 200 -20.77 -1.30 8.88
CA SER A 200 -20.44 -2.16 7.74
C SER A 200 -20.04 -3.58 8.13
N GLY A 201 -20.22 -4.00 9.40
CA GLY A 201 -19.70 -5.25 9.95
C GLY A 201 -20.04 -6.52 9.17
N GLN A 202 -21.19 -6.55 8.47
CA GLN A 202 -21.58 -7.70 7.65
C GLN A 202 -20.72 -7.87 6.39
N VAL A 203 -20.04 -6.81 5.92
CA VAL A 203 -19.23 -6.81 4.70
C VAL A 203 -17.75 -6.69 4.98
N LEU A 204 -17.34 -6.07 6.10
CA LEU A 204 -15.93 -5.85 6.45
C LEU A 204 -15.02 -7.08 6.30
N PRO A 205 -15.45 -8.32 6.75
CA PRO A 205 -14.60 -9.50 6.63
C PRO A 205 -14.22 -9.85 5.19
N PHE A 206 -14.95 -9.31 4.23
CA PHE A 206 -14.81 -9.62 2.80
C PHE A 206 -14.16 -8.48 2.00
N ILE A 207 -13.92 -7.32 2.63
CA ILE A 207 -13.17 -6.21 2.02
C ILE A 207 -11.68 -6.49 2.23
N THR A 208 -11.12 -7.34 1.38
CA THR A 208 -9.74 -7.84 1.50
C THR A 208 -9.05 -7.86 0.14
N THR A 209 -7.72 -7.79 0.12
CA THR A 209 -6.93 -7.87 -1.13
C THR A 209 -7.20 -9.17 -1.88
N ARG A 210 -7.35 -10.31 -1.19
CA ARG A 210 -7.64 -11.59 -1.86
C ARG A 210 -8.99 -11.58 -2.57
N ASN A 211 -10.01 -10.99 -1.98
CA ASN A 211 -11.32 -10.89 -2.62
C ASN A 211 -11.31 -9.88 -3.76
N THR A 212 -10.57 -8.77 -3.63
CA THR A 212 -10.37 -7.82 -4.75
C THR A 212 -9.62 -8.49 -5.92
N ALA A 213 -8.64 -9.33 -5.65
CA ALA A 213 -7.98 -10.13 -6.69
C ALA A 213 -8.95 -11.12 -7.39
N ARG A 214 -9.90 -11.71 -6.65
CA ARG A 214 -10.97 -12.53 -7.24
C ARG A 214 -11.94 -11.69 -8.09
N ASP A 215 -12.21 -10.45 -7.68
CA ASP A 215 -13.01 -9.51 -8.48
C ASP A 215 -12.31 -9.17 -9.80
N MET A 216 -11.00 -8.94 -9.78
CA MET A 216 -10.22 -8.75 -11.00
C MET A 216 -10.32 -9.97 -11.94
N ASP A 217 -10.32 -11.18 -11.39
CA ASP A 217 -10.52 -12.39 -12.19
C ASP A 217 -11.96 -12.53 -12.71
N ALA A 218 -12.94 -12.10 -11.94
CA ALA A 218 -14.33 -12.00 -12.39
C ALA A 218 -14.49 -11.00 -13.54
N ILE A 219 -13.83 -9.83 -13.47
CA ILE A 219 -13.77 -8.86 -14.58
C ILE A 219 -13.14 -9.52 -15.81
N ARG A 220 -11.97 -10.17 -15.67
CA ARG A 220 -11.32 -10.91 -16.77
C ARG A 220 -12.29 -11.87 -17.45
N ALA A 221 -12.98 -12.69 -16.67
CA ALA A 221 -13.91 -13.69 -17.19
C ALA A 221 -15.15 -13.06 -17.85
N ALA A 222 -15.70 -11.97 -17.28
CA ALA A 222 -16.82 -11.20 -17.83
C ALA A 222 -16.47 -10.55 -19.19
N LEU A 223 -15.21 -10.14 -19.35
CA LEU A 223 -14.67 -9.61 -20.62
C LEU A 223 -14.34 -10.71 -21.64
N GLY A 224 -14.40 -11.99 -21.26
CA GLY A 224 -14.05 -13.12 -22.13
C GLY A 224 -12.55 -13.30 -22.34
N GLU A 225 -11.71 -12.67 -21.50
CA GLU A 225 -10.26 -12.71 -21.62
C GLU A 225 -9.65 -14.00 -21.01
N LYS A 226 -8.66 -14.57 -21.69
CA LYS A 226 -7.88 -15.68 -21.09
C LYS A 226 -6.94 -15.20 -20.02
N LYS A 227 -6.33 -14.04 -20.22
CA LYS A 227 -5.38 -13.36 -19.34
C LYS A 227 -5.68 -11.87 -19.33
N ILE A 228 -5.21 -11.17 -18.30
CA ILE A 228 -5.24 -9.71 -18.24
C ILE A 228 -3.83 -9.14 -18.11
N SER A 229 -3.63 -7.96 -18.67
CA SER A 229 -2.54 -7.07 -18.33
C SER A 229 -2.96 -6.13 -17.19
N TYR A 230 -2.01 -5.52 -16.51
CA TYR A 230 -2.30 -4.72 -15.32
C TYR A 230 -1.23 -3.65 -15.08
N VAL A 231 -1.66 -2.48 -14.66
CA VAL A 231 -0.80 -1.43 -14.10
C VAL A 231 -1.34 -1.06 -12.73
N GLY A 232 -0.55 -1.29 -11.69
CA GLY A 232 -0.93 -0.97 -10.32
C GLY A 232 0.11 -0.13 -9.62
N TYR A 233 -0.36 0.91 -8.93
CA TYR A 233 0.46 1.83 -8.17
C TYR A 233 0.30 1.59 -6.67
N SER A 234 1.37 1.79 -5.89
CA SER A 234 1.27 1.76 -4.43
C SER A 234 0.66 0.44 -3.91
N TYR A 235 -0.43 0.49 -3.13
CA TYR A 235 -1.21 -0.71 -2.77
C TYR A 235 -1.56 -1.58 -3.97
N GLY A 236 -1.80 -0.98 -5.14
CA GLY A 236 -2.08 -1.72 -6.37
C GLY A 236 -0.98 -2.70 -6.75
N THR A 237 0.26 -2.47 -6.33
CA THR A 237 1.38 -3.42 -6.53
C THR A 237 1.21 -4.67 -5.68
N TYR A 238 0.76 -4.53 -4.44
CA TYR A 238 0.45 -5.67 -3.58
C TYR A 238 -0.78 -6.43 -4.10
N LEU A 239 -1.82 -5.72 -4.55
CA LEU A 239 -2.98 -6.34 -5.20
C LEU A 239 -2.58 -7.13 -6.45
N GLY A 240 -1.76 -6.53 -7.33
CA GLY A 240 -1.22 -7.21 -8.51
C GLY A 240 -0.37 -8.41 -8.14
N ALA A 241 0.50 -8.29 -7.14
CA ALA A 241 1.29 -9.41 -6.62
C ALA A 241 0.40 -10.55 -6.13
N VAL A 242 -0.62 -10.26 -5.31
CA VAL A 242 -1.59 -11.27 -4.84
C VAL A 242 -2.32 -11.93 -6.01
N TYR A 243 -2.74 -11.15 -7.02
CA TYR A 243 -3.38 -11.71 -8.22
C TYR A 243 -2.47 -12.71 -8.92
N THR A 244 -1.18 -12.39 -9.13
CA THR A 244 -0.23 -13.29 -9.80
C THR A 244 -0.03 -14.61 -9.05
N GLN A 245 -0.13 -14.59 -7.72
CA GLN A 245 -0.01 -15.79 -6.90
C GLN A 245 -1.28 -16.65 -6.92
N MET A 246 -2.45 -16.02 -6.97
CA MET A 246 -3.74 -16.70 -7.00
C MET A 246 -4.08 -17.22 -8.40
N PHE A 247 -3.69 -16.49 -9.44
CA PHE A 247 -4.08 -16.74 -10.83
C PHE A 247 -2.89 -16.69 -11.81
N PRO A 248 -1.82 -17.46 -11.60
CA PRO A 248 -0.59 -17.35 -12.39
C PRO A 248 -0.81 -17.60 -13.89
N ASN A 249 -1.75 -18.49 -14.25
CA ASN A 249 -2.06 -18.79 -15.65
C ASN A 249 -2.97 -17.75 -16.32
N ARG A 250 -3.47 -16.77 -15.56
CA ARG A 250 -4.37 -15.70 -16.01
C ARG A 250 -3.69 -14.33 -16.01
N THR A 251 -2.40 -14.30 -15.64
CA THR A 251 -1.53 -13.12 -15.64
C THR A 251 -0.85 -12.95 -16.99
N ASP A 252 -0.80 -11.72 -17.51
CA ASP A 252 -0.07 -11.35 -18.71
C ASP A 252 0.99 -10.27 -18.38
N ARG A 253 0.92 -9.06 -18.92
CA ARG A 253 1.91 -8.00 -18.74
C ARG A 253 1.52 -7.15 -17.51
N PHE A 254 2.20 -7.38 -16.40
CA PHE A 254 1.96 -6.66 -15.16
C PHE A 254 3.08 -5.67 -14.87
N VAL A 255 2.70 -4.39 -14.69
CA VAL A 255 3.56 -3.31 -14.20
C VAL A 255 3.14 -2.97 -12.78
N LEU A 256 4.07 -3.07 -11.85
CA LEU A 256 3.89 -2.84 -10.43
C LEU A 256 4.77 -1.67 -10.02
N ASP A 257 4.18 -0.48 -9.96
CA ASP A 257 4.87 0.79 -9.78
C ASP A 257 4.77 1.29 -8.34
N SER A 258 5.88 1.69 -7.75
CA SER A 258 5.95 2.16 -6.36
C SER A 258 5.57 1.04 -5.39
N GLY A 259 6.48 0.09 -5.24
CA GLY A 259 6.22 -1.26 -4.72
C GLY A 259 5.98 -1.36 -3.22
N VAL A 260 4.93 -2.06 -2.81
CA VAL A 260 4.68 -2.49 -1.42
C VAL A 260 5.38 -3.82 -1.15
N ASP A 261 6.25 -3.88 -0.14
CA ASP A 261 6.88 -5.13 0.32
C ASP A 261 5.84 -6.06 0.95
N PRO A 262 5.55 -7.24 0.36
CA PRO A 262 4.56 -8.17 0.91
C PRO A 262 4.90 -8.70 2.30
N GLN A 263 6.17 -8.68 2.70
CA GLN A 263 6.60 -9.12 4.03
C GLN A 263 6.32 -8.08 5.11
N ARG A 264 6.04 -6.83 4.71
CA ARG A 264 5.73 -5.70 5.60
C ARG A 264 4.24 -5.34 5.63
N ALA A 265 3.39 -6.03 4.88
CA ALA A 265 1.95 -5.78 4.89
C ALA A 265 1.36 -6.16 6.28
N TRP A 266 0.73 -5.25 7.05
CA TRP A 266 0.60 -3.82 6.69
C TRP A 266 1.28 -2.92 7.71
N ARG A 267 1.42 -3.40 8.97
CA ARG A 267 2.02 -2.62 10.05
C ARG A 267 3.45 -2.20 9.72
N GLY A 268 4.25 -3.15 9.23
CA GLY A 268 5.63 -2.90 8.82
C GLY A 268 5.75 -1.87 7.68
N MET A 269 4.71 -1.76 6.82
CA MET A 269 4.66 -0.76 5.77
C MET A 269 4.51 0.66 6.33
N ILE A 270 3.70 0.82 7.39
CA ILE A 270 3.59 2.12 8.08
C ILE A 270 4.89 2.42 8.84
N GLN A 271 5.50 1.42 9.47
CA GLN A 271 6.75 1.60 10.22
C GLN A 271 7.94 1.98 9.31
N VAL A 272 7.97 1.51 8.07
CA VAL A 272 9.04 1.88 7.13
C VAL A 272 9.03 3.37 6.79
N TRP A 273 7.91 4.05 6.92
CA TRP A 273 7.86 5.51 6.73
C TRP A 273 8.75 6.26 7.71
N ALA A 274 8.86 5.78 8.95
CA ALA A 274 9.76 6.37 9.93
C ALA A 274 11.23 6.11 9.57
N THR A 275 11.58 4.87 9.26
CA THR A 275 12.98 4.51 8.94
C THR A 275 13.51 5.23 7.70
N GLU A 276 12.66 5.49 6.71
CA GLU A 276 13.08 6.09 5.44
C GLU A 276 12.92 7.62 5.41
N ALA A 277 12.18 8.18 6.37
CA ALA A 277 12.09 9.63 6.53
C ALA A 277 13.42 10.24 7.01
N GLU A 278 14.20 9.52 7.84
CA GLU A 278 15.47 10.01 8.38
C GLU A 278 16.54 10.23 7.29
N PRO A 279 16.81 9.28 6.37
CA PRO A 279 17.73 9.54 5.26
C PRO A 279 17.23 10.63 4.31
N ALA A 280 15.90 10.75 4.11
CA ALA A 280 15.34 11.85 3.30
C ALA A 280 15.55 13.20 3.99
N PHE A 281 15.32 13.29 5.29
CA PHE A 281 15.60 14.48 6.09
C PHE A 281 17.09 14.86 6.04
N LYS A 282 17.99 13.90 6.22
CA LYS A 282 19.44 14.11 6.09
C LYS A 282 19.79 14.68 4.71
N ARG A 283 19.27 14.07 3.63
CA ARG A 283 19.47 14.56 2.26
C ARG A 283 18.98 16.00 2.09
N TRP A 284 17.82 16.33 2.68
CA TRP A 284 17.27 17.67 2.65
C TRP A 284 18.16 18.67 3.40
N THR A 285 18.72 18.31 4.57
CA THR A 285 19.62 19.21 5.31
C THR A 285 20.92 19.48 4.54
N GLU A 286 21.47 18.47 3.87
CA GLU A 286 22.65 18.59 3.01
C GLU A 286 22.38 19.54 1.83
N TRP A 287 21.30 19.30 1.10
CA TRP A 287 20.88 20.11 -0.05
C TRP A 287 20.60 21.57 0.32
N THR A 288 19.96 21.79 1.47
CA THR A 288 19.59 23.14 1.96
C THR A 288 20.80 23.91 2.44
N ALA A 289 21.75 23.28 3.13
CA ALA A 289 22.98 23.90 3.59
C ALA A 289 23.83 24.45 2.44
N GLU A 290 23.93 23.70 1.32
CA GLU A 290 24.58 24.17 0.10
C GLU A 290 23.96 25.45 -0.48
N ARG A 291 22.74 25.80 -0.06
CA ARG A 291 21.94 26.96 -0.51
C ARG A 291 21.61 27.92 0.63
N SER A 292 22.52 28.01 1.60
CA SER A 292 22.32 28.81 2.82
C SER A 292 22.02 30.30 2.52
N GLY A 293 22.62 30.86 1.48
CA GLY A 293 22.37 32.24 1.04
C GLY A 293 20.96 32.49 0.51
N GLU A 294 20.27 31.43 0.03
CA GLU A 294 18.89 31.50 -0.49
C GLU A 294 17.86 31.32 0.62
N PHE A 295 18.06 30.31 1.46
CA PHE A 295 17.04 29.91 2.44
C PHE A 295 17.31 30.43 3.84
N GLY A 296 18.53 30.70 4.24
CA GLY A 296 18.87 31.21 5.58
C GLY A 296 18.50 30.26 6.72
N LEU A 297 18.51 28.94 6.45
CA LEU A 297 18.18 27.88 7.42
C LEU A 297 19.41 27.30 8.12
N GLY A 298 20.61 27.62 7.65
CA GLY A 298 21.89 27.17 8.17
C GLY A 298 22.90 26.92 7.03
N ASP A 299 24.19 27.00 7.33
CA ASP A 299 25.31 26.83 6.40
C ASP A 299 25.98 25.44 6.46
N SER A 300 25.45 24.60 7.33
CA SER A 300 25.85 23.19 7.47
C SER A 300 24.61 22.31 7.70
N PRO A 301 24.68 21.01 7.36
CA PRO A 301 23.57 20.09 7.60
C PRO A 301 23.13 20.08 9.07
N ALA A 302 24.08 20.21 10.00
CA ALA A 302 23.78 20.28 11.44
C ALA A 302 23.00 21.54 11.80
N ALA A 303 23.40 22.71 11.30
CA ALA A 303 22.70 23.98 11.55
C ALA A 303 21.29 23.99 10.93
N VAL A 304 21.10 23.42 9.75
CA VAL A 304 19.77 23.26 9.12
C VAL A 304 18.88 22.34 9.96
N SER A 305 19.43 21.23 10.44
CA SER A 305 18.72 20.30 11.33
C SER A 305 18.33 20.98 12.65
N GLU A 306 19.25 21.69 13.29
CA GLU A 306 18.99 22.45 14.52
C GLU A 306 17.86 23.47 14.31
N THR A 307 17.92 24.27 13.25
CA THR A 307 16.86 25.22 12.89
C THR A 307 15.50 24.55 12.75
N PHE A 308 15.43 23.37 12.13
CA PHE A 308 14.17 22.65 12.00
C PHE A 308 13.63 22.15 13.35
N TRP A 309 14.49 21.55 14.17
CA TRP A 309 14.06 21.02 15.47
C TRP A 309 13.71 22.12 16.47
N ASP A 310 14.40 23.28 16.40
CA ASP A 310 14.03 24.47 17.17
C ASP A 310 12.66 25.00 16.76
N LEU A 311 12.36 24.99 15.46
CA LEU A 311 11.05 25.37 14.93
C LEU A 311 9.94 24.43 15.45
N VAL A 312 10.17 23.12 15.43
CA VAL A 312 9.27 22.10 15.98
C VAL A 312 9.05 22.34 17.48
N ALA A 313 10.13 22.50 18.26
CA ALA A 313 10.05 22.73 19.70
C ALA A 313 9.35 24.05 20.05
N ARG A 314 9.53 25.08 19.23
CA ARG A 314 8.82 26.36 19.37
C ARG A 314 7.32 26.19 19.12
N ALA A 315 6.96 25.50 18.03
CA ALA A 315 5.56 25.25 17.68
C ALA A 315 4.83 24.36 18.72
N ASP A 316 5.54 23.49 19.43
CA ASP A 316 4.98 22.71 20.53
C ASP A 316 4.68 23.56 21.79
N ARG A 317 5.50 24.59 22.04
CA ARG A 317 5.26 25.53 23.15
C ARG A 317 4.18 26.55 22.81
N GLU A 318 4.22 27.08 21.59
CA GLU A 318 3.29 28.09 21.08
C GLU A 318 3.03 27.81 19.59
N PRO A 319 1.82 27.33 19.22
CA PRO A 319 1.49 26.99 17.84
C PRO A 319 1.72 28.17 16.89
N ILE A 320 2.41 27.92 15.79
CA ILE A 320 2.76 28.92 14.78
C ILE A 320 1.52 29.22 13.94
N GLU A 321 1.12 30.50 13.88
CA GLU A 321 0.08 30.96 12.96
C GLU A 321 0.64 31.01 11.54
N PHE A 322 0.08 30.15 10.65
CA PHE A 322 0.49 30.09 9.27
C PHE A 322 -0.72 29.80 8.36
N GLU A 323 -0.94 30.64 7.35
CA GLU A 323 -2.07 30.50 6.40
C GLU A 323 -3.44 30.35 7.11
N GLY A 324 -3.65 31.07 8.21
CA GLY A 324 -4.89 31.03 9.01
C GLY A 324 -5.06 29.76 9.85
N GLN A 325 -3.99 29.01 10.08
CA GLN A 325 -3.97 27.81 10.91
C GLN A 325 -2.92 27.89 12.01
N LYS A 326 -3.18 27.23 13.13
CA LYS A 326 -2.24 27.07 14.24
C LYS A 326 -1.54 25.71 14.09
N LEU A 327 -0.27 25.75 13.72
CA LEU A 327 0.55 24.56 13.50
C LEU A 327 1.34 24.23 14.77
N THR A 328 1.14 23.03 15.30
CA THR A 328 1.96 22.45 16.38
C THR A 328 3.21 21.78 15.81
N GLY A 329 4.20 21.49 16.65
CA GLY A 329 5.39 20.76 16.24
C GLY A 329 5.07 19.37 15.68
N ASP A 330 4.09 18.66 16.28
CA ASP A 330 3.62 17.38 15.74
C ASP A 330 3.04 17.53 14.34
N MET A 331 2.26 18.58 14.07
CA MET A 331 1.75 18.84 12.71
C MET A 331 2.87 19.11 11.71
N ILE A 332 3.92 19.83 12.11
CA ILE A 332 5.10 20.07 11.25
C ILE A 332 5.80 18.73 10.94
N ARG A 333 5.92 17.84 11.93
CA ARG A 333 6.54 16.51 11.75
C ARG A 333 5.73 15.59 10.83
N THR A 334 4.40 15.71 10.77
CA THR A 334 3.58 14.92 9.83
C THR A 334 3.90 15.22 8.36
N ALA A 335 4.50 16.38 8.07
CA ALA A 335 4.97 16.72 6.72
C ALA A 335 6.25 15.97 6.30
N ARG A 336 6.61 14.86 6.95
CA ARG A 336 7.80 14.02 6.67
C ARG A 336 8.04 13.73 5.19
N ALA A 337 6.96 13.51 4.44
CA ALA A 337 7.03 13.21 3.01
C ALA A 337 7.66 14.34 2.19
N LEU A 338 7.60 15.57 2.69
CA LEU A 338 8.15 16.75 2.04
C LEU A 338 9.68 16.67 1.91
N PHE A 339 10.37 16.04 2.87
CA PHE A 339 11.84 15.93 2.86
C PHE A 339 12.38 15.03 1.74
N PHE A 340 11.52 14.24 1.13
CA PHE A 340 11.88 13.48 -0.09
C PHE A 340 12.04 14.40 -1.33
N TYR A 341 11.65 15.67 -1.20
CA TYR A 341 11.72 16.70 -2.25
C TYR A 341 12.46 17.94 -1.71
N PRO A 342 13.79 17.91 -1.61
CA PRO A 342 14.56 18.99 -0.96
C PRO A 342 14.26 20.38 -1.49
N ALA A 343 14.12 20.53 -2.80
CA ALA A 343 13.83 21.82 -3.45
C ALA A 343 12.44 22.38 -3.07
N GLN A 344 11.50 21.53 -2.71
CA GLN A 344 10.15 21.91 -2.26
C GLN A 344 10.10 22.12 -0.75
N ALA A 345 10.86 21.34 0.01
CA ALA A 345 10.89 21.39 1.46
C ALA A 345 11.54 22.68 1.99
N ALA A 346 12.67 23.10 1.41
CA ALA A 346 13.42 24.24 1.91
C ALA A 346 12.62 25.57 1.94
N PRO A 347 11.92 25.98 0.86
CA PRO A 347 11.09 27.20 0.93
C PRO A 347 9.91 27.07 1.90
N VAL A 348 9.34 25.87 2.08
CA VAL A 348 8.25 25.65 3.06
C VAL A 348 8.76 25.81 4.47
N VAL A 349 9.88 25.17 4.82
CA VAL A 349 10.48 25.31 6.18
C VAL A 349 10.93 26.75 6.44
N LYS A 350 11.49 27.44 5.41
CA LYS A 350 11.82 28.86 5.50
C LYS A 350 10.58 29.71 5.82
N ALA A 351 9.48 29.50 5.12
CA ALA A 351 8.25 30.25 5.34
C ALA A 351 7.67 30.00 6.74
N LEU A 352 7.71 28.77 7.24
CA LEU A 352 7.32 28.44 8.61
C LEU A 352 8.21 29.14 9.64
N LYS A 353 9.52 29.19 9.39
CA LYS A 353 10.47 29.92 10.24
C LYS A 353 10.19 31.43 10.23
N ASP A 354 9.96 32.02 9.05
CA ASP A 354 9.66 33.44 8.92
C ASP A 354 8.35 33.78 9.65
N ALA A 355 7.30 32.95 9.52
CA ALA A 355 6.05 33.11 10.26
C ALA A 355 6.27 33.04 11.77
N ALA A 356 7.05 32.06 12.24
CA ALA A 356 7.42 31.93 13.63
C ALA A 356 8.15 33.18 14.16
N ASP A 357 8.99 33.83 13.34
CA ASP A 357 9.73 35.03 13.65
C ASP A 357 8.88 36.33 13.50
N GLY A 358 7.58 36.22 13.19
CA GLY A 358 6.70 37.37 12.93
C GLY A 358 7.01 38.14 11.64
N LYS A 359 7.75 37.53 10.72
CA LYS A 359 8.06 38.07 9.41
C LYS A 359 7.00 37.70 8.39
N PRO A 360 6.85 38.48 7.30
CA PRO A 360 5.99 38.09 6.20
C PRO A 360 6.44 36.72 5.62
N ALA A 361 5.54 35.75 5.65
CA ALA A 361 5.77 34.43 5.09
C ALA A 361 4.84 34.24 3.90
N THR A 362 5.40 34.02 2.71
CA THR A 362 4.62 33.84 1.49
C THR A 362 5.03 32.55 0.81
N LEU A 363 4.06 31.72 0.50
CA LEU A 363 4.24 30.52 -0.33
C LEU A 363 3.49 30.69 -1.66
N SER A 364 4.02 30.11 -2.71
CA SER A 364 3.31 29.99 -3.98
C SER A 364 2.09 29.08 -3.83
N ALA A 365 1.12 29.19 -4.74
CA ALA A 365 -0.06 28.32 -4.74
C ALA A 365 0.31 26.82 -4.78
N ASP A 366 1.40 26.46 -5.44
CA ASP A 366 1.88 25.08 -5.51
C ASP A 366 2.53 24.63 -4.21
N GLN A 367 3.33 25.49 -3.57
CA GLN A 367 3.88 25.21 -2.24
C GLN A 367 2.79 25.07 -1.19
N LEU A 368 1.71 25.86 -1.27
CA LEU A 368 0.55 25.74 -0.40
C LEU A 368 -0.17 24.39 -0.56
N LYS A 369 -0.15 23.81 -1.77
CA LYS A 369 -0.70 22.46 -1.99
C LYS A 369 0.08 21.40 -1.22
N LEU A 370 1.39 21.56 -1.05
CA LEU A 370 2.25 20.64 -0.29
C LEU A 370 1.98 20.64 1.21
N LEU A 371 1.40 21.73 1.73
CA LEU A 371 1.01 21.89 3.13
C LEU A 371 -0.43 21.43 3.42
N LYS A 372 -1.16 20.95 2.41
CA LYS A 372 -2.52 20.45 2.62
C LYS A 372 -2.65 19.35 3.68
N PRO A 373 -1.67 18.43 3.87
CA PRO A 373 -1.69 17.48 4.97
C PRO A 373 -1.79 18.16 6.35
N LEU A 374 -1.31 19.40 6.46
CA LEU A 374 -1.37 20.18 7.70
C LEU A 374 -2.75 20.83 7.92
N LYS A 375 -3.63 20.83 6.91
CA LYS A 375 -4.97 21.43 7.05
C LYS A 375 -5.94 20.44 7.69
N PRO A 376 -6.64 20.83 8.78
CA PRO A 376 -7.73 20.03 9.31
C PRO A 376 -8.74 19.74 8.20
N LEU A 377 -9.13 18.48 8.04
CA LEU A 377 -10.20 18.12 7.13
C LEU A 377 -11.48 18.84 7.60
N LYS A 378 -12.13 19.58 6.69
CA LYS A 378 -13.45 20.16 7.02
C LYS A 378 -14.40 19.01 7.36
N PRO A 379 -15.29 19.16 8.37
CA PRO A 379 -16.30 18.17 8.64
C PRO A 379 -17.10 17.90 7.35
N ALA A 380 -17.05 16.68 6.86
CA ALA A 380 -17.82 16.32 5.69
C ALA A 380 -19.27 16.11 6.10
N ALA A 381 -20.18 16.80 5.43
CA ALA A 381 -21.62 16.59 5.59
C ALA A 381 -22.11 15.34 4.84
N ASP A 382 -21.24 14.69 4.04
CA ASP A 382 -21.56 13.52 3.23
C ASP A 382 -21.22 12.23 3.98
N PRO A 383 -22.19 11.31 4.18
CA PRO A 383 -21.94 10.00 4.78
C PRO A 383 -20.91 9.14 4.04
N ALA A 384 -20.68 9.44 2.76
CA ALA A 384 -19.66 8.76 1.94
C ALA A 384 -18.25 9.37 2.08
N ALA A 385 -18.09 10.45 2.81
CA ALA A 385 -16.83 11.19 2.90
C ALA A 385 -15.70 10.44 3.62
N ASP A 386 -16.01 9.38 4.36
CA ASP A 386 -15.03 8.50 4.99
C ASP A 386 -14.80 7.18 4.21
N ASN A 387 -15.40 7.03 3.02
CA ASN A 387 -15.34 5.78 2.25
C ASN A 387 -13.89 5.31 2.02
N GLY A 388 -13.01 6.20 1.56
CA GLY A 388 -11.60 5.86 1.35
C GLY A 388 -10.93 5.34 2.63
N THR A 389 -11.14 6.03 3.78
CA THR A 389 -10.61 5.62 5.09
C THR A 389 -11.24 4.29 5.57
N ALA A 390 -12.54 4.11 5.38
CA ALA A 390 -13.23 2.87 5.76
C ALA A 390 -12.68 1.66 5.00
N VAL A 391 -12.45 1.79 3.69
CA VAL A 391 -11.83 0.73 2.87
C VAL A 391 -10.36 0.54 3.24
N PHE A 392 -9.60 1.63 3.41
CA PHE A 392 -8.21 1.56 3.85
C PHE A 392 -8.07 0.72 5.13
N LEU A 393 -8.82 1.08 6.18
CA LEU A 393 -8.81 0.34 7.44
C LEU A 393 -9.27 -1.12 7.26
N SER A 394 -10.31 -1.34 6.46
CA SER A 394 -10.82 -2.71 6.22
C SER A 394 -9.77 -3.62 5.60
N VAL A 395 -9.02 -3.12 4.63
CA VAL A 395 -7.97 -3.90 3.95
C VAL A 395 -6.77 -4.11 4.86
N ILE A 396 -6.19 -3.02 5.42
CA ILE A 396 -4.95 -3.16 6.21
C ILE A 396 -5.16 -3.94 7.52
N CYS A 397 -6.36 -3.86 8.11
CA CYS A 397 -6.70 -4.59 9.32
C CYS A 397 -7.28 -5.99 9.05
N GLY A 398 -7.87 -6.20 7.86
CA GLY A 398 -8.54 -7.45 7.48
C GLY A 398 -7.65 -8.44 6.72
N ASP A 399 -6.56 -8.00 6.09
CA ASP A 399 -5.64 -8.87 5.35
C ASP A 399 -4.68 -9.63 6.27
N VAL A 400 -4.27 -9.02 7.39
CA VAL A 400 -3.28 -9.56 8.32
C VAL A 400 -3.69 -9.32 9.78
N GLU A 401 -3.22 -10.16 10.67
CA GLU A 401 -3.45 -9.96 12.11
C GLU A 401 -2.47 -8.92 12.68
N TRP A 402 -2.99 -7.99 13.48
CA TRP A 402 -2.22 -6.97 14.18
C TRP A 402 -2.08 -7.30 15.67
N PRO A 403 -1.02 -6.80 16.35
CA PRO A 403 -0.93 -6.90 17.80
C PRO A 403 -2.18 -6.34 18.49
N ARG A 404 -2.61 -7.00 19.60
CA ARG A 404 -3.84 -6.66 20.29
C ARG A 404 -3.64 -6.02 21.65
N TYR A 405 -2.40 -5.93 22.11
CA TYR A 405 -2.05 -5.42 23.42
C TYR A 405 -1.54 -3.97 23.31
N PRO A 406 -2.27 -2.98 23.86
CA PRO A 406 -1.88 -1.56 23.79
C PRO A 406 -0.46 -1.31 24.31
N GLU A 407 -0.03 -2.02 25.34
CA GLU A 407 1.31 -1.88 25.94
C GLU A 407 2.45 -2.22 24.97
N GLN A 408 2.18 -3.07 23.99
CA GLN A 408 3.16 -3.38 22.94
C GLN A 408 3.36 -2.14 22.04
N TYR A 409 2.27 -1.47 21.66
CA TYR A 409 2.35 -0.26 20.84
C TYR A 409 3.05 0.88 21.59
N ALA A 410 2.74 1.08 22.88
CA ALA A 410 3.40 2.09 23.71
C ALA A 410 4.92 1.89 23.76
N ARG A 411 5.36 0.65 24.07
CA ARG A 411 6.80 0.32 24.11
C ARG A 411 7.49 0.51 22.76
N GLU A 412 6.85 0.06 21.68
CA GLU A 412 7.43 0.17 20.34
C GLU A 412 7.44 1.63 19.86
N ALA A 413 6.38 2.40 20.10
CA ALA A 413 6.33 3.82 19.73
C ALA A 413 7.36 4.66 20.50
N ALA A 414 7.57 4.40 21.80
CA ALA A 414 8.60 5.06 22.59
C ALA A 414 10.01 4.74 22.07
N ARG A 415 10.28 3.46 21.77
CA ARG A 415 11.55 3.02 21.18
C ARG A 415 11.78 3.66 19.80
N ASP A 416 10.77 3.64 18.95
CA ASP A 416 10.88 4.10 17.57
C ASP A 416 10.95 5.63 17.49
N LYS A 417 10.34 6.37 18.45
CA LYS A 417 10.56 7.82 18.62
C LYS A 417 12.03 8.15 18.88
N ALA A 418 12.69 7.37 19.74
CA ALA A 418 14.09 7.57 20.06
C ALA A 418 15.02 7.25 18.87
N ALA A 419 14.67 6.22 18.08
CA ALA A 419 15.44 5.77 16.92
C ALA A 419 15.18 6.61 15.66
N TYR A 420 13.96 7.09 15.49
CA TYR A 420 13.46 7.82 14.32
C TYR A 420 12.66 9.05 14.78
N PRO A 421 13.33 10.13 15.21
CA PRO A 421 12.69 11.28 15.87
C PRO A 421 11.63 11.96 15.02
N LEU A 422 11.77 11.93 13.69
CA LEU A 422 10.86 12.60 12.79
C LEU A 422 9.46 11.97 12.78
N TYR A 423 9.36 10.63 12.78
CA TYR A 423 8.06 9.97 12.57
C TYR A 423 7.89 8.63 13.32
N GLY A 424 8.82 8.20 14.14
CA GLY A 424 8.80 6.88 14.78
C GLY A 424 7.60 6.67 15.71
N ASP A 425 7.26 7.68 16.49
CA ASP A 425 6.11 7.69 17.39
C ASP A 425 4.76 7.67 16.65
N PHE A 426 4.66 8.29 15.48
CA PHE A 426 3.46 8.21 14.63
C PHE A 426 3.29 6.81 14.01
N ALA A 427 4.37 6.28 13.46
CA ALA A 427 4.35 5.02 12.72
C ALA A 427 4.01 3.82 13.61
N SER A 428 4.52 3.79 14.82
CA SER A 428 4.39 2.66 15.75
C SER A 428 3.27 2.80 16.77
N ASN A 429 2.60 3.97 16.87
CA ASN A 429 1.45 4.16 17.75
C ASN A 429 0.26 3.25 17.38
N ILE A 430 -0.63 3.04 18.33
CA ILE A 430 -1.81 2.19 18.18
C ILE A 430 -2.69 2.65 17.02
N LYS A 431 -3.25 1.68 16.29
CA LYS A 431 -4.18 1.89 15.18
C LYS A 431 -5.47 1.10 15.43
N PRO A 432 -6.59 1.42 14.77
CA PRO A 432 -7.85 0.68 14.89
C PRO A 432 -7.72 -0.82 14.65
N CYS A 433 -6.70 -1.25 13.91
CA CYS A 433 -6.39 -2.66 13.64
C CYS A 433 -6.15 -3.50 14.91
N ALA A 434 -5.76 -2.90 16.02
CA ALA A 434 -5.62 -3.57 17.32
C ALA A 434 -6.95 -4.17 17.82
N TYR A 435 -8.07 -3.55 17.42
CA TYR A 435 -9.42 -3.93 17.81
C TYR A 435 -10.26 -4.49 16.66
N TRP A 436 -9.63 -4.70 15.48
CA TRP A 436 -10.30 -5.25 14.30
C TRP A 436 -10.55 -6.75 14.46
N GLN A 437 -11.54 -7.27 13.72
CA GLN A 437 -11.78 -8.70 13.63
C GLN A 437 -10.58 -9.43 12.99
N ARG A 438 -10.39 -10.70 13.34
CA ARG A 438 -9.34 -11.51 12.74
C ARG A 438 -9.58 -11.73 11.25
N PRO A 439 -8.52 -11.78 10.42
CA PRO A 439 -8.62 -12.16 9.03
C PRO A 439 -9.35 -13.50 8.84
N ILE A 440 -10.23 -13.57 7.85
CA ILE A 440 -10.98 -14.80 7.53
C ILE A 440 -10.22 -15.74 6.59
N GLU A 441 -9.13 -15.25 5.99
CA GLU A 441 -8.23 -16.00 5.13
C GLU A 441 -6.77 -15.69 5.50
N PRO A 442 -5.85 -16.63 5.28
CA PRO A 442 -4.42 -16.37 5.52
C PRO A 442 -3.87 -15.39 4.48
N VAL A 443 -2.81 -14.65 4.88
CA VAL A 443 -2.05 -13.79 3.97
C VAL A 443 -1.51 -14.60 2.78
N THR A 444 -1.56 -13.99 1.60
CA THR A 444 -1.06 -14.65 0.38
C THR A 444 0.46 -14.73 0.38
N GLN A 445 0.97 -15.95 0.29
CA GLN A 445 2.42 -16.20 0.21
C GLN A 445 2.93 -16.01 -1.21
N MET A 446 4.05 -15.30 -1.39
CA MET A 446 4.69 -15.07 -2.69
C MET A 446 5.59 -16.25 -3.06
N LYS A 447 5.00 -17.34 -3.54
CA LYS A 447 5.70 -18.61 -3.83
C LYS A 447 5.81 -18.92 -5.31
N THR A 448 4.81 -18.50 -6.08
CA THR A 448 4.72 -18.78 -7.52
C THR A 448 5.59 -17.78 -8.29
N ARG A 449 6.30 -18.25 -9.31
CA ARG A 449 7.03 -17.37 -10.23
C ARG A 449 6.06 -16.41 -10.93
N ALA A 450 6.41 -15.13 -10.95
CA ALA A 450 5.64 -14.08 -11.60
C ALA A 450 6.58 -13.24 -12.48
N ASP A 451 6.43 -13.37 -13.80
CA ASP A 451 7.20 -12.61 -14.78
C ASP A 451 6.54 -11.24 -14.97
N VAL A 452 6.88 -10.31 -14.09
CA VAL A 452 6.29 -8.96 -13.99
C VAL A 452 7.38 -7.89 -13.96
N LEU A 453 7.04 -6.66 -14.31
CA LEU A 453 7.93 -5.52 -14.22
C LEU A 453 7.61 -4.70 -12.96
N THR A 454 8.57 -4.55 -12.06
CA THR A 454 8.48 -3.61 -10.94
C THR A 454 9.18 -2.30 -11.31
N VAL A 455 8.59 -1.17 -10.93
CA VAL A 455 9.11 0.17 -11.24
C VAL A 455 9.20 0.98 -9.96
N GLN A 456 10.29 1.74 -9.77
CA GLN A 456 10.53 2.44 -8.51
C GLN A 456 11.36 3.72 -8.70
N ASN A 457 10.93 4.81 -8.06
CA ASN A 457 11.77 5.97 -7.82
C ASN A 457 12.72 5.72 -6.63
N GLU A 458 13.92 6.29 -6.68
CA GLU A 458 14.88 6.21 -5.57
C GLU A 458 14.32 6.91 -4.32
N TRP A 459 13.67 8.05 -4.49
CA TRP A 459 13.12 8.88 -3.42
C TRP A 459 11.59 8.90 -3.44
N ASP A 460 10.98 7.75 -3.17
CA ASP A 460 9.53 7.61 -3.01
C ASP A 460 9.16 7.74 -1.53
N SER A 461 8.29 8.71 -1.21
CA SER A 461 7.92 9.05 0.17
C SER A 461 6.87 8.13 0.79
N GLN A 462 6.17 7.31 -0.02
CA GLN A 462 5.06 6.46 0.42
C GLN A 462 5.43 4.98 0.39
N THR A 463 6.02 4.53 -0.70
CA THR A 463 6.58 3.18 -0.85
C THR A 463 8.07 3.30 -1.12
N PRO A 464 8.89 3.52 -0.08
CA PRO A 464 10.31 3.81 -0.25
C PRO A 464 11.05 2.73 -1.04
N LEU A 465 12.23 3.07 -1.56
CA LEU A 465 13.05 2.16 -2.37
C LEU A 465 13.23 0.78 -1.72
N THR A 466 13.43 0.73 -0.40
CA THR A 466 13.55 -0.53 0.34
C THR A 466 12.30 -1.41 0.23
N SER A 467 11.11 -0.79 0.16
CA SER A 467 9.83 -1.49 -0.03
C SER A 467 9.70 -2.03 -1.47
N GLY A 468 10.00 -1.20 -2.49
CA GLY A 468 10.02 -1.65 -3.88
C GLY A 468 11.01 -2.79 -4.13
N GLN A 469 12.19 -2.71 -3.53
CA GLN A 469 13.18 -3.81 -3.54
C GLN A 469 12.65 -5.05 -2.81
N GLY A 470 11.87 -4.88 -1.73
CA GLY A 470 11.20 -5.97 -1.02
C GLY A 470 10.19 -6.70 -1.91
N LEU A 471 9.36 -5.96 -2.63
CA LEU A 471 8.42 -6.50 -3.60
C LEU A 471 9.15 -7.29 -4.70
N HIS A 472 10.19 -6.69 -5.30
CA HIS A 472 10.98 -7.34 -6.34
C HIS A 472 11.61 -8.66 -5.85
N ARG A 473 12.23 -8.66 -4.66
CA ARG A 473 12.78 -9.89 -4.08
C ARG A 473 11.72 -10.96 -3.79
N ALA A 474 10.51 -10.55 -3.40
CA ALA A 474 9.42 -11.46 -3.11
C ALA A 474 8.85 -12.13 -4.37
N LEU A 475 8.83 -11.43 -5.51
CA LEU A 475 8.29 -11.91 -6.77
C LEU A 475 9.38 -12.55 -7.64
N LYS A 476 9.60 -13.85 -7.46
CA LYS A 476 10.56 -14.60 -8.29
C LYS A 476 10.19 -14.46 -9.77
N GLY A 477 11.15 -14.02 -10.58
CA GLY A 477 10.97 -13.82 -12.03
C GLY A 477 10.69 -12.38 -12.43
N SER A 478 10.39 -11.49 -11.48
CA SER A 478 10.26 -10.07 -11.78
C SER A 478 11.56 -9.46 -12.30
N ARG A 479 11.44 -8.33 -12.99
CA ARG A 479 12.54 -7.41 -13.29
C ARG A 479 12.21 -6.05 -12.70
N MET A 480 13.23 -5.35 -12.23
CA MET A 480 13.08 -4.03 -11.63
C MET A 480 13.64 -2.94 -12.53
N VAL A 481 12.90 -1.85 -12.67
CA VAL A 481 13.37 -0.59 -13.23
C VAL A 481 13.48 0.41 -12.12
N LEU A 482 14.71 0.82 -11.80
CA LEU A 482 15.01 1.86 -10.82
C LEU A 482 15.30 3.19 -11.52
N ALA A 483 14.47 4.19 -11.30
CA ALA A 483 14.70 5.57 -11.68
C ALA A 483 15.57 6.25 -10.61
N ARG A 484 16.89 6.22 -10.80
CA ARG A 484 17.86 6.80 -9.86
C ARG A 484 17.80 8.31 -9.89
N GLY A 485 17.77 8.94 -8.72
CA GLY A 485 17.53 10.37 -8.55
C GLY A 485 16.06 10.76 -8.74
N GLY A 486 15.19 9.81 -9.13
CA GLY A 486 13.76 10.07 -9.24
C GLY A 486 13.12 10.32 -7.89
N GLU A 487 12.30 11.35 -7.82
CA GLU A 487 11.55 11.78 -6.63
C GLU A 487 10.06 11.57 -6.86
N GLY A 488 9.35 11.17 -5.82
CA GLY A 488 7.89 11.08 -5.88
C GLY A 488 7.33 9.68 -5.92
N HIS A 489 6.05 9.63 -5.56
CA HIS A 489 5.25 8.42 -5.55
C HIS A 489 4.57 8.25 -6.92
N GLY A 490 4.77 7.10 -7.56
CA GLY A 490 4.42 6.87 -8.96
C GLY A 490 5.52 7.32 -9.93
N VAL A 491 5.86 6.46 -10.89
CA VAL A 491 6.92 6.67 -11.88
C VAL A 491 6.35 6.70 -13.29
N TYR A 492 5.74 5.59 -13.71
CA TYR A 492 5.22 5.42 -15.06
C TYR A 492 4.09 6.41 -15.33
N LEU A 493 4.28 7.27 -16.32
CA LEU A 493 3.37 8.34 -16.76
C LEU A 493 3.10 9.45 -15.72
N PHE A 494 3.50 9.30 -14.45
CA PHE A 494 3.42 10.37 -13.44
C PHE A 494 4.57 11.38 -13.57
N ASP A 495 5.72 10.91 -14.04
CA ASP A 495 6.82 11.76 -14.47
C ASP A 495 7.09 11.51 -15.96
N ALA A 496 6.65 12.44 -16.81
CA ALA A 496 6.84 12.35 -18.26
C ALA A 496 8.33 12.31 -18.66
N ALA A 497 9.22 12.87 -17.84
CA ALA A 497 10.66 12.87 -18.04
C ALA A 497 11.35 11.63 -17.46
N SER A 498 10.63 10.75 -16.77
CA SER A 498 11.23 9.56 -16.18
C SER A 498 11.85 8.66 -17.24
N CYS A 499 13.11 8.33 -17.02
CA CYS A 499 13.84 7.37 -17.85
C CYS A 499 13.21 5.96 -17.86
N ALA A 500 12.40 5.64 -16.85
CA ALA A 500 11.71 4.34 -16.74
C ALA A 500 10.60 4.15 -17.78
N ASN A 501 9.97 5.25 -18.27
CA ASN A 501 8.85 5.20 -19.20
C ASN A 501 9.15 4.36 -20.45
N ALA A 502 10.34 4.50 -21.02
CA ALA A 502 10.74 3.78 -22.22
C ALA A 502 10.76 2.24 -22.00
N THR A 503 11.32 1.79 -20.88
CA THR A 503 11.37 0.36 -20.54
C THR A 503 9.98 -0.21 -20.27
N VAL A 504 9.10 0.56 -19.59
CA VAL A 504 7.72 0.14 -19.33
C VAL A 504 6.94 0.03 -20.64
N ASN A 505 7.05 1.03 -21.53
CA ASN A 505 6.40 1.03 -22.83
C ASN A 505 6.85 -0.17 -23.69
N GLU A 506 8.16 -0.46 -23.74
CA GLU A 506 8.68 -1.65 -24.46
C GLU A 506 8.13 -2.96 -23.90
N TYR A 507 8.07 -3.09 -22.57
CA TYR A 507 7.47 -4.27 -21.94
C TYR A 507 5.98 -4.39 -22.24
N LEU A 508 5.22 -3.30 -22.12
CA LEU A 508 3.79 -3.30 -22.42
C LEU A 508 3.52 -3.55 -23.92
N ALA A 509 4.39 -3.09 -24.81
CA ALA A 509 4.25 -3.32 -26.25
C ALA A 509 4.64 -4.72 -26.68
N SER A 510 5.72 -5.30 -26.13
CA SER A 510 6.29 -6.56 -26.61
C SER A 510 6.00 -7.77 -25.72
N GLY A 511 5.68 -7.56 -24.45
CA GLY A 511 5.57 -8.60 -23.42
C GLY A 511 6.94 -9.14 -22.95
N ARG A 512 8.05 -8.59 -23.44
CA ARG A 512 9.39 -9.05 -23.09
C ARG A 512 9.94 -8.24 -21.92
N LEU A 513 10.20 -8.92 -20.81
CA LEU A 513 10.95 -8.33 -19.71
C LEU A 513 12.39 -8.02 -20.12
N PRO A 514 13.01 -6.99 -19.55
CA PRO A 514 14.45 -6.77 -19.67
C PRO A 514 15.23 -8.04 -19.26
N ALA A 515 16.36 -8.29 -19.92
CA ALA A 515 17.21 -9.45 -19.61
C ALA A 515 17.71 -9.44 -18.15
N GLN A 516 17.93 -8.23 -17.61
CA GLN A 516 18.33 -7.97 -16.23
C GLN A 516 17.60 -6.74 -15.69
N ASP A 517 17.74 -6.47 -14.40
CA ASP A 517 17.24 -5.26 -13.78
C ASP A 517 17.88 -4.02 -14.43
N VAL A 518 17.09 -2.97 -14.58
CA VAL A 518 17.48 -1.73 -15.23
C VAL A 518 17.59 -0.63 -14.19
N THR A 519 18.73 0.06 -14.18
CA THR A 519 18.88 1.33 -13.46
C THR A 519 19.11 2.43 -14.48
N CYS A 520 18.23 3.40 -14.50
CA CYS A 520 18.38 4.59 -15.33
C CYS A 520 18.41 5.84 -14.46
N ARG A 521 18.91 6.96 -14.98
CA ARG A 521 18.96 8.23 -14.28
C ARG A 521 17.87 9.15 -14.79
N THR A 522 17.07 9.67 -13.87
CA THR A 522 16.17 10.78 -14.16
C THR A 522 16.99 12.06 -14.25
N ALA A 523 16.78 12.85 -15.29
CA ALA A 523 17.49 14.11 -15.44
C ALA A 523 17.11 15.08 -14.31
N PRO A 524 18.07 15.82 -13.72
CA PRO A 524 17.74 16.88 -12.78
C PRO A 524 16.80 17.91 -13.43
N GLY A 525 15.70 18.26 -12.78
CA GLY A 525 14.75 19.27 -13.29
C GLY A 525 13.46 18.72 -13.90
N GLY A 526 13.14 17.43 -13.75
CA GLY A 526 11.85 16.86 -14.10
C GLY A 526 10.66 17.50 -13.35
N GLU A 527 10.93 18.20 -12.26
CA GLU A 527 9.94 18.90 -11.44
C GLU A 527 9.24 20.07 -12.16
N GLN A 528 9.94 20.80 -13.02
CA GLN A 528 9.36 21.95 -13.75
C GLN A 528 8.33 21.55 -14.81
N ARG A 529 8.33 20.29 -15.28
CA ARG A 529 7.37 19.79 -16.28
C ARG A 529 6.11 19.17 -15.68
N ARG A 530 6.08 18.88 -14.37
CA ARG A 530 4.86 18.43 -13.69
C ARG A 530 3.78 19.51 -13.63
N ALA A 531 4.17 20.78 -13.50
CA ALA A 531 3.24 21.90 -13.47
C ALA A 531 2.52 22.10 -14.81
N ASP A 532 3.20 21.77 -15.93
CA ASP A 532 2.67 21.97 -17.29
C ASP A 532 1.76 20.82 -17.76
N LEU A 533 1.82 19.65 -17.11
CA LEU A 533 1.03 18.46 -17.46
C LEU A 533 -0.20 18.25 -16.57
N VAL A 534 -0.35 19.01 -15.49
CA VAL A 534 -1.59 19.04 -14.73
C VAL A 534 -2.58 19.90 -15.52
N PRO A 535 -3.67 19.34 -16.08
CA PRO A 535 -4.70 20.15 -16.71
C PRO A 535 -5.14 21.25 -15.74
N SER A 536 -5.29 22.47 -16.22
CA SER A 536 -5.71 23.66 -15.47
C SER A 536 -7.15 23.60 -14.93
N SER A 537 -7.79 22.44 -14.97
CA SER A 537 -9.04 22.11 -14.30
C SER A 537 -8.76 21.28 -13.04
N PRO A 538 -9.45 21.52 -11.92
CA PRO A 538 -9.28 20.77 -10.69
C PRO A 538 -9.98 19.40 -10.80
N GLN A 539 -9.59 18.57 -11.75
CA GLN A 539 -9.93 17.15 -11.72
C GLN A 539 -8.97 16.49 -10.71
N ARG A 540 -9.44 16.45 -9.48
CA ARG A 540 -8.83 15.70 -8.39
C ARG A 540 -8.73 14.25 -8.85
N PHE A 541 -7.50 13.71 -8.94
CA PHE A 541 -7.32 12.27 -9.02
C PHE A 541 -7.80 11.66 -7.69
N PRO A 542 -8.95 10.96 -7.66
CA PRO A 542 -9.39 10.31 -6.43
C PRO A 542 -8.42 9.15 -6.17
N GLY A 543 -7.60 9.25 -5.15
CA GLY A 543 -6.78 8.14 -4.63
C GLY A 543 -5.28 8.20 -4.85
N ILE A 544 -4.73 9.19 -5.57
CA ILE A 544 -3.28 9.41 -5.72
C ILE A 544 -2.90 10.82 -5.27
N SER A 545 -3.65 11.39 -4.35
CA SER A 545 -3.23 12.63 -3.70
C SER A 545 -2.26 12.27 -2.57
N PRO A 546 -1.08 12.91 -2.48
CA PRO A 546 -0.26 12.88 -1.28
C PRO A 546 -1.03 13.34 -0.04
N ASP A 547 -2.22 13.88 -0.25
CA ASP A 547 -3.07 14.53 0.76
C ASP A 547 -3.91 13.53 1.59
N ARG A 548 -3.79 12.20 1.40
CA ARG A 548 -4.63 11.22 2.10
C ARG A 548 -3.88 10.04 2.75
N PHE A 549 -2.57 10.17 2.93
CA PHE A 549 -1.83 9.18 3.71
C PHE A 549 -1.02 9.81 4.82
#